data_a154c1fa95e5edad0b4e934f04773e2b
#
_entry.id   a154c1fa95e5edad0b4e934f04773e2b
#
_cell.length_a   1.000
_cell.length_b   1.000
_cell.length_c   1.000
_cell.angle_alpha   90.00
_cell.angle_beta   90.00
_cell.angle_gamma   90.00
#
_symmetry.space_group_name_H-M   'P 1'
#
loop_
_entity.id
_entity.type
_entity.pdbx_description
1 polymer ?
#
loop_
_entity_poly.entity_id
_entity_poly.type
_entity_poly.pdbx_seq_one_letter_code
_entity_poly.pdbx_strand_id
1 'polypeptide(L)'
;MKYLLQIYPPAAREELERMPEDERQAIVEEYLAIRELPGVVGGGQLAPAETATTVRVENGETLLTDGPFIDAKEHLGGYLVM
;
A
#
# COMPACT_ATOMS: atom_id res chain seq x y z
N MET A 1 12.92 3.41 -19.14
CA MET A 1 11.88 2.44 -18.74
C MET A 1 11.43 2.77 -17.35
N LYS A 2 10.12 2.69 -17.09
CA LYS A 2 9.56 2.97 -15.78
C LYS A 2 9.23 1.67 -15.07
N TYR A 3 9.44 1.65 -13.76
CA TYR A 3 9.10 0.53 -12.90
C TYR A 3 8.14 0.97 -11.81
N LEU A 4 7.23 0.09 -11.45
CA LEU A 4 6.33 0.27 -10.31
C LEU A 4 6.75 -0.70 -9.22
N LEU A 5 7.22 -0.16 -8.10
CA LEU A 5 7.56 -0.94 -6.92
C LEU A 5 6.33 -0.98 -6.01
N GLN A 6 5.78 -2.15 -5.79
CA GLN A 6 4.64 -2.34 -4.91
C GLN A 6 5.13 -2.78 -3.53
N ILE A 7 4.61 -2.13 -2.50
CA ILE A 7 5.03 -2.37 -1.12
C ILE A 7 3.89 -3.05 -0.37
N TYR A 8 4.16 -4.25 0.12
CA TYR A 8 3.25 -5.03 0.95
C TYR A 8 3.81 -5.07 2.37
N PRO A 9 3.15 -4.41 3.35
CA PRO A 9 3.66 -4.40 4.72
C PRO A 9 3.77 -5.81 5.30
N PRO A 10 4.80 -6.08 6.10
CA PRO A 10 5.01 -7.43 6.68
C PRO A 10 4.01 -7.79 7.77
N ALA A 11 3.27 -6.82 8.28
CA ALA A 11 2.32 -7.00 9.37
C ALA A 11 1.02 -6.26 9.07
N ALA A 12 -0.08 -6.77 9.61
CA ALA A 12 -1.36 -6.08 9.55
C ALA A 12 -1.29 -4.76 10.33
N ARG A 13 -2.10 -3.80 9.93
CA ARG A 13 -2.14 -2.48 10.57
C ARG A 13 -2.32 -2.58 12.09
N GLU A 14 -3.18 -3.50 12.55
CA GLU A 14 -3.42 -3.72 13.98
C GLU A 14 -2.16 -4.15 14.72
N GLU A 15 -1.35 -5.00 14.08
CA GLU A 15 -0.07 -5.42 14.66
C GLU A 15 0.91 -4.26 14.72
N LEU A 16 0.94 -3.42 13.70
CA LEU A 16 1.79 -2.22 13.69
C LEU A 16 1.39 -1.24 14.80
N GLU A 17 0.10 -1.08 15.03
CA GLU A 17 -0.40 -0.21 16.09
C GLU A 17 -0.06 -0.72 17.49
N ARG A 18 0.08 -2.04 17.65
CA ARG A 18 0.48 -2.68 18.93
C ARG A 18 1.98 -2.65 19.17
N MET A 19 2.78 -2.38 18.15
CA MET A 19 4.23 -2.33 18.32
C MET A 19 4.65 -1.16 19.19
N PRO A 20 5.75 -1.30 19.96
CA PRO A 20 6.38 -0.17 20.62
C PRO A 20 6.69 0.93 19.60
N GLU A 21 6.60 2.17 20.03
CA GLU A 21 6.77 3.31 19.14
C GLU A 21 8.14 3.33 18.45
N ASP A 22 9.19 2.93 19.16
CA ASP A 22 10.54 2.88 18.62
C ASP A 22 10.68 1.85 17.48
N GLU A 23 10.05 0.68 17.61
CA GLU A 23 10.06 -0.33 16.54
C GLU A 23 9.26 0.15 15.33
N ARG A 24 8.11 0.75 15.57
CA ARG A 24 7.28 1.31 14.49
C ARG A 24 8.01 2.44 13.77
N GLN A 25 8.69 3.29 14.51
CA GLN A 25 9.49 4.39 13.97
C GLN A 25 10.61 3.86 13.06
N ALA A 26 11.28 2.79 13.48
CA ALA A 26 12.34 2.17 12.68
C ALA A 26 11.81 1.67 11.33
N ILE A 27 10.63 1.06 11.30
CA ILE A 27 9.99 0.60 10.07
C ILE A 27 9.68 1.79 9.15
N VAL A 28 9.13 2.86 9.70
CA VAL A 28 8.82 4.06 8.94
C VAL A 28 10.09 4.67 8.32
N GLU A 29 11.17 4.72 9.09
CA GLU A 29 12.46 5.23 8.61
C GLU A 29 13.01 4.42 7.46
N GLU A 30 12.88 3.09 7.49
CA GLU A 30 13.29 2.21 6.40
C GLU A 30 12.51 2.50 5.11
N TYR A 31 11.20 2.70 5.19
CA TYR A 31 10.38 3.05 4.04
C TYR A 31 10.74 4.43 3.49
N LEU A 32 10.99 5.40 4.35
CA LEU A 32 11.40 6.73 3.94
C LEU A 32 12.76 6.70 3.23
N ALA A 33 13.68 5.85 3.70
CA ALA A 33 14.98 5.69 3.06
C ALA A 33 14.86 5.15 1.63
N ILE A 34 13.92 4.23 1.38
CA ILE A 34 13.67 3.70 0.03
C ILE A 34 13.22 4.83 -0.92
N ARG A 35 12.42 5.76 -0.43
CA ARG A 35 11.95 6.90 -1.24
C ARG A 35 13.07 7.84 -1.65
N GLU A 36 14.18 7.84 -0.91
CA GLU A 36 15.34 8.68 -1.19
C GLU A 36 16.30 8.04 -2.20
N LEU A 37 16.04 6.80 -2.63
CA LEU A 37 16.92 6.14 -3.60
C LEU A 37 16.93 6.85 -4.94
N PRO A 38 18.09 6.89 -5.63
CA PRO A 38 18.18 7.44 -6.97
C PRO A 38 17.21 6.75 -7.93
N GLY A 39 16.55 7.54 -8.77
CA GLY A 39 15.61 7.02 -9.76
C GLY A 39 14.15 7.01 -9.32
N VAL A 40 13.86 7.21 -8.04
CA VAL A 40 12.49 7.33 -7.57
C VAL A 40 11.94 8.69 -7.97
N VAL A 41 10.87 8.71 -8.76
CA VAL A 41 10.26 9.94 -9.26
C VAL A 41 8.91 10.25 -8.65
N GLY A 42 8.35 9.32 -7.90
CA GLY A 42 7.06 9.53 -7.24
C GLY A 42 6.61 8.30 -6.47
N GLY A 43 5.47 8.40 -5.84
CA GLY A 43 4.88 7.32 -5.08
C GLY A 43 3.92 7.83 -4.03
N GLY A 44 3.40 6.91 -3.24
CA GLY A 44 2.48 7.27 -2.16
C GLY A 44 2.21 6.12 -1.21
N GLN A 45 1.75 6.47 -0.03
CA GLN A 45 1.22 5.54 0.94
C GLN A 45 -0.28 5.42 0.73
N LEU A 46 -0.78 4.21 0.69
CA LEU A 46 -2.21 3.97 0.52
C LEU A 46 -2.93 3.98 1.87
N ALA A 47 -4.21 4.34 1.83
CA ALA A 47 -5.10 4.22 2.97
C ALA A 47 -5.33 2.74 3.30
N PRO A 48 -5.88 2.42 4.50
CA PRO A 48 -6.14 1.04 4.87
C PRO A 48 -6.98 0.30 3.85
N ALA A 49 -6.72 -1.01 3.67
CA ALA A 49 -7.38 -1.84 2.66
C ALA A 49 -8.91 -1.84 2.80
N GLU A 50 -9.43 -1.77 4.02
CA GLU A 50 -10.88 -1.72 4.27
C GLU A 50 -11.56 -0.47 3.72
N THR A 51 -10.78 0.57 3.39
CA THR A 51 -11.31 1.78 2.76
C THR A 51 -11.32 1.70 1.24
N ALA A 52 -10.82 0.61 0.66
CA ALA A 52 -10.73 0.45 -0.79
C ALA A 52 -12.12 0.35 -1.42
N THR A 53 -12.19 0.74 -2.68
CA THR A 53 -13.38 0.56 -3.50
C THR A 53 -12.97 -0.18 -4.76
N THR A 54 -13.64 -1.27 -5.05
CA THR A 54 -13.42 -2.04 -6.27
C THR A 54 -14.34 -1.54 -7.36
N VAL A 55 -13.75 -1.20 -8.49
CA VAL A 55 -14.51 -0.75 -9.68
C VAL A 55 -14.37 -1.81 -10.75
N ARG A 56 -15.48 -2.30 -11.26
CA ARG A 56 -15.53 -3.25 -12.38
C ARG A 56 -16.39 -2.69 -13.49
N VAL A 57 -16.00 -2.93 -14.71
CA VAL A 57 -16.81 -2.61 -15.88
C VAL A 57 -17.12 -3.91 -16.60
N GLU A 58 -18.39 -4.28 -16.61
CA GLU A 58 -18.88 -5.49 -17.28
C GLU A 58 -20.06 -5.14 -18.17
N ASN A 59 -20.01 -5.58 -19.43
CA ASN A 59 -21.09 -5.35 -20.40
C ASN A 59 -21.49 -3.87 -20.53
N GLY A 60 -20.51 -2.97 -20.42
CA GLY A 60 -20.76 -1.54 -20.49
C GLY A 60 -21.31 -0.91 -19.21
N GLU A 61 -21.49 -1.70 -18.15
CA GLU A 61 -21.94 -1.23 -16.86
C GLU A 61 -20.80 -1.10 -15.88
N THR A 62 -20.80 -0.04 -15.07
CA THR A 62 -19.81 0.16 -14.00
C THR A 62 -20.39 -0.35 -12.69
N LEU A 63 -19.68 -1.28 -12.07
CA LEU A 63 -20.05 -1.87 -10.78
C LEU A 63 -19.06 -1.38 -9.72
N LEU A 64 -19.60 -0.84 -8.62
CA LEU A 64 -18.82 -0.38 -7.48
C LEU A 64 -19.07 -1.30 -6.29
N THR A 65 -18.00 -1.73 -5.65
CA THR A 65 -18.09 -2.57 -4.44
C THR A 65 -17.14 -2.01 -3.39
N ASP A 66 -17.62 -1.83 -2.17
CA ASP A 66 -16.78 -1.41 -1.06
C ASP A 66 -15.83 -2.55 -0.68
N GLY A 67 -14.57 -2.19 -0.47
CA GLY A 67 -13.54 -3.13 -0.10
C GLY A 67 -12.65 -3.56 -1.27
N PRO A 68 -11.54 -4.26 -0.97
CA PRO A 68 -10.64 -4.74 -2.01
C PRO A 68 -11.29 -5.88 -2.81
N PHE A 69 -10.83 -6.04 -4.07
CA PHE A 69 -11.32 -7.09 -4.96
C PHE A 69 -11.07 -8.50 -4.40
N ILE A 70 -9.94 -8.68 -3.77
CA ILE A 70 -9.55 -9.95 -3.16
C ILE A 70 -9.38 -9.74 -1.66
N ASP A 71 -10.06 -10.58 -0.86
CA ASP A 71 -9.86 -10.62 0.58
C ASP A 71 -8.64 -11.48 0.85
N ALA A 72 -7.49 -10.84 1.02
CA ALA A 72 -6.22 -11.49 1.24
C ALA A 72 -5.58 -10.96 2.52
N LYS A 73 -4.66 -11.75 3.10
CA LYS A 73 -3.90 -11.34 4.29
C LYS A 73 -2.94 -10.19 4.00
N GLU A 74 -2.44 -10.13 2.77
CA GLU A 74 -1.54 -9.08 2.33
C GLU A 74 -2.26 -8.15 1.38
N HIS A 75 -2.21 -6.87 1.68
CA HIS A 75 -2.75 -5.82 0.84
C HIS A 75 -1.68 -4.80 0.53
N LEU A 76 -1.79 -4.20 -0.65
CA LEU A 76 -0.88 -3.16 -1.08
C LEU A 76 -0.93 -1.98 -0.09
N GLY A 77 0.21 -1.65 0.49
CA GLY A 77 0.32 -0.54 1.46
C GLY A 77 0.89 0.74 0.85
N GLY A 78 1.58 0.63 -0.27
CA GLY A 78 2.17 1.78 -0.93
C GLY A 78 2.81 1.42 -2.26
N TYR A 79 3.29 2.41 -2.95
CA TYR A 79 3.96 2.23 -4.23
C TYR A 79 5.01 3.31 -4.47
N LEU A 80 5.99 2.98 -5.29
CA LEU A 80 7.00 3.91 -5.78
C LEU A 80 7.11 3.75 -7.29
N VAL A 81 7.30 4.87 -7.97
CA VAL A 81 7.56 4.89 -9.41
C VAL A 81 9.04 5.22 -9.60
N MET A 82 9.70 4.41 -10.38
CA MET A 82 11.12 4.52 -10.65
C MET A 82 11.41 4.64 -12.13
#